data_b719a7b7cbd71300d941e6e9c4618e68
#
_entry.id   b719a7b7cbd71300d941e6e9c4618e68
#
_cell.length_a   1.000
_cell.length_b   1.000
_cell.length_c   1.000
_cell.angle_alpha   90.00
_cell.angle_beta   90.00
_cell.angle_gamma   90.00
#
_symmetry.space_group_name_H-M   'P 1'
#
loop_
_entity.id
_entity.type
_entity.pdbx_description
1 polymer ?
#
loop_
_entity_poly.entity_id
_entity_poly.type
_entity_poly.pdbx_seq_one_letter_code
_entity_poly.pdbx_strand_id
1 'polypeptide(L)'
;MSSSFPAFDLIDSSRTLLSPSTNAAEIARFVHHQTSDKFDVLRSDENEEGDHEVTAEEVDIAHQVLTRYYRLIVMDSGNTARSANWRRMIHHTNQLVVPVTAIEDRAEAARLTLQTLESRGGHDAELARNAVVIVSESTDAKRSMSGDALKRAKDEARRIADGFAPHVRAVVRIPYDPALVNGPIRYDALQPATQRAWLAAAAAVAKGF
;
A
#
# COMPACT_ATOMS: atom_id res chain seq x y z
N MET A 1 1.17 -31.17 1.79
CA MET A 1 2.50 -30.93 2.36
C MET A 1 2.60 -29.44 2.54
N SER A 2 2.34 -28.98 3.76
CA SER A 2 2.43 -27.56 4.14
C SER A 2 3.91 -27.23 4.29
N SER A 3 4.50 -26.44 3.40
CA SER A 3 5.83 -25.90 3.60
C SER A 3 5.70 -24.69 4.52
N SER A 4 5.84 -24.93 5.82
CA SER A 4 6.10 -23.86 6.77
C SER A 4 7.49 -23.30 6.47
N PHE A 5 7.55 -22.13 5.85
CA PHE A 5 8.78 -21.34 5.81
C PHE A 5 9.07 -20.85 7.23
N PRO A 6 10.32 -20.91 7.69
CA PRO A 6 10.66 -20.34 8.98
C PRO A 6 10.38 -18.82 8.92
N ALA A 7 9.57 -18.34 9.86
CA ALA A 7 9.42 -16.92 10.11
C ALA A 7 10.80 -16.39 10.52
N PHE A 8 11.37 -15.49 9.74
CA PHE A 8 12.56 -14.79 10.13
C PHE A 8 12.16 -13.48 10.79
N ASP A 9 12.47 -13.43 12.07
CA ASP A 9 12.38 -12.24 12.90
C ASP A 9 13.21 -11.11 12.29
N LEU A 10 12.57 -10.06 11.82
CA LEU A 10 13.25 -8.81 11.52
C LEU A 10 13.84 -8.18 12.79
N ILE A 11 13.36 -8.63 13.93
CA ILE A 11 13.60 -8.01 15.23
C ILE A 11 13.71 -9.08 16.31
N ASP A 12 14.39 -10.17 16.00
CA ASP A 12 14.80 -11.05 17.08
C ASP A 12 15.91 -10.37 17.89
N SER A 13 15.88 -10.69 19.17
CA SER A 13 16.78 -10.43 20.28
C SER A 13 18.26 -10.17 19.98
N SER A 14 18.69 -10.31 18.78
CA SER A 14 20.04 -10.00 18.31
C SER A 14 20.17 -8.64 17.62
N ARG A 15 19.23 -7.72 17.67
CA ARG A 15 19.36 -6.30 17.23
C ARG A 15 20.37 -6.02 16.08
N THR A 16 20.74 -7.07 15.34
CA THR A 16 21.88 -7.07 14.42
C THR A 16 21.45 -7.07 12.96
N LEU A 17 20.15 -7.08 12.65
CA LEU A 17 19.67 -7.49 11.36
C LEU A 17 19.68 -6.38 10.31
N LEU A 18 19.32 -5.19 10.68
CA LEU A 18 19.49 -4.02 9.82
C LEU A 18 20.37 -3.00 10.56
N SER A 19 21.67 -3.12 10.40
CA SER A 19 22.60 -2.08 10.81
C SER A 19 22.93 -1.17 9.62
N PRO A 20 23.38 0.04 9.85
CA PRO A 20 23.87 0.89 8.76
C PRO A 20 24.98 0.25 7.91
N SER A 21 25.60 -0.82 8.37
CA SER A 21 26.64 -1.57 7.64
C SER A 21 26.13 -2.79 6.88
N THR A 22 24.83 -3.12 6.98
CA THR A 22 24.22 -4.27 6.29
C THR A 22 24.45 -4.21 4.78
N ASN A 23 25.02 -5.28 4.22
CA ASN A 23 25.32 -5.39 2.80
C ASN A 23 24.21 -6.15 2.02
N ALA A 24 24.30 -6.18 0.68
CA ALA A 24 23.30 -6.79 -0.19
C ALA A 24 23.08 -8.29 0.08
N ALA A 25 24.14 -9.04 0.44
CA ALA A 25 24.03 -10.46 0.73
C ALA A 25 23.32 -10.72 2.06
N GLU A 26 23.45 -9.79 3.00
CA GLU A 26 22.73 -9.84 4.27
C GLU A 26 21.26 -9.52 4.09
N ILE A 27 20.92 -8.48 3.29
CA ILE A 27 19.52 -8.16 2.97
C ILE A 27 18.80 -9.34 2.33
N ALA A 28 19.48 -10.08 1.44
CA ALA A 28 18.90 -11.23 0.77
C ALA A 28 18.39 -12.32 1.74
N ARG A 29 18.81 -12.30 3.00
CA ARG A 29 18.31 -13.22 4.04
C ARG A 29 16.98 -12.80 4.66
N PHE A 30 16.61 -11.52 4.52
CA PHE A 30 15.42 -10.91 5.14
C PHE A 30 14.31 -10.61 4.15
N VAL A 31 14.58 -10.74 2.87
CA VAL A 31 13.60 -10.51 1.82
C VAL A 31 13.15 -11.81 1.17
N HIS A 32 11.87 -11.88 0.86
CA HIS A 32 11.30 -12.97 0.08
C HIS A 32 11.22 -12.54 -1.39
N HIS A 33 12.12 -13.09 -2.19
CA HIS A 33 12.15 -12.79 -3.63
C HIS A 33 10.95 -13.42 -4.36
N GLN A 34 10.17 -12.59 -5.05
CA GLN A 34 9.06 -13.02 -5.90
C GLN A 34 9.59 -13.21 -7.34
N THR A 35 9.95 -14.44 -7.67
CA THR A 35 10.64 -14.77 -8.93
C THR A 35 9.83 -14.47 -10.18
N SER A 36 8.49 -14.62 -10.12
CA SER A 36 7.58 -14.33 -11.25
C SER A 36 7.48 -12.83 -11.55
N ASP A 37 7.45 -12.01 -10.50
CA ASP A 37 7.12 -10.59 -10.61
C ASP A 37 8.33 -9.68 -10.33
N LYS A 38 9.48 -10.27 -9.99
CA LYS A 38 10.79 -9.62 -9.83
C LYS A 38 10.81 -8.49 -8.81
N PHE A 39 10.17 -8.69 -7.67
CA PHE A 39 10.27 -7.80 -6.53
C PHE A 39 10.57 -8.59 -5.25
N ASP A 40 11.04 -7.91 -4.24
CA ASP A 40 11.34 -8.46 -2.94
C ASP A 40 10.32 -7.98 -1.92
N VAL A 41 9.93 -8.84 -1.00
CA VAL A 41 9.04 -8.52 0.11
C VAL A 41 9.82 -8.61 1.41
N LEU A 42 9.93 -7.50 2.11
CA LEU A 42 10.39 -7.45 3.49
C LEU A 42 9.15 -7.59 4.38
N ARG A 43 9.10 -8.64 5.19
CA ARG A 43 7.96 -8.93 6.08
C ARG A 43 8.31 -8.62 7.52
N SER A 44 7.34 -8.14 8.27
CA SER A 44 7.40 -8.18 9.74
C SER A 44 7.17 -9.61 10.23
N ASP A 45 7.61 -9.90 11.45
CA ASP A 45 7.37 -11.21 12.09
C ASP A 45 5.87 -11.49 12.20
N GLU A 46 5.49 -12.74 11.89
CA GLU A 46 4.12 -13.25 12.04
C GLU A 46 3.88 -13.89 13.42
N ASN A 47 4.83 -13.78 14.33
CA ASN A 47 4.72 -14.41 15.64
C ASN A 47 3.66 -13.67 16.48
N GLU A 48 2.46 -14.24 16.55
CA GLU A 48 1.32 -13.70 17.29
C GLU A 48 1.59 -13.57 18.81
N GLU A 49 2.66 -14.19 19.32
CA GLU A 49 3.07 -14.09 20.73
C GLU A 49 3.96 -12.88 21.05
N GLY A 50 4.43 -12.17 20.03
CA GLY A 50 5.23 -10.95 20.19
C GLY A 50 4.42 -9.71 19.86
N ASP A 51 4.01 -8.94 20.85
CA ASP A 51 3.45 -7.58 20.74
C ASP A 51 4.50 -6.58 20.16
N HIS A 52 5.29 -7.01 19.14
CA HIS A 52 6.31 -6.13 18.60
C HIS A 52 5.72 -5.22 17.52
N GLU A 53 5.50 -3.98 17.87
CA GLU A 53 5.19 -2.90 16.93
C GLU A 53 6.49 -2.28 16.41
N VAL A 54 6.65 -2.26 15.07
CA VAL A 54 7.80 -1.62 14.40
C VAL A 54 7.96 -0.19 14.91
N THR A 55 9.13 0.15 15.41
CA THR A 55 9.43 1.47 15.96
C THR A 55 9.81 2.48 14.85
N ALA A 56 9.78 3.76 15.18
CA ALA A 56 10.23 4.81 14.25
C ALA A 56 11.72 4.68 13.90
N GLU A 57 12.57 4.22 14.84
CA GLU A 57 13.99 3.99 14.61
C GLU A 57 14.22 2.82 13.65
N GLU A 58 13.45 1.77 13.75
CA GLU A 58 13.52 0.62 12.84
C GLU A 58 13.09 1.00 11.41
N VAL A 59 12.08 1.88 11.27
CA VAL A 59 11.72 2.46 9.98
C VAL A 59 12.89 3.24 9.38
N ASP A 60 13.62 4.03 10.19
CA ASP A 60 14.80 4.78 9.72
C ASP A 60 15.92 3.86 9.24
N ILE A 61 16.22 2.83 10.02
CA ILE A 61 17.27 1.86 9.68
C ILE A 61 16.89 1.11 8.41
N ALA A 62 15.66 0.61 8.33
CA ALA A 62 15.17 -0.09 7.15
C ALA A 62 15.25 0.80 5.90
N HIS A 63 14.76 2.03 5.98
CA HIS A 63 14.84 3.00 4.89
C HIS A 63 16.29 3.28 4.47
N GLN A 64 17.18 3.55 5.42
CA GLN A 64 18.59 3.83 5.16
C GLN A 64 19.30 2.67 4.45
N VAL A 65 18.98 1.44 4.82
CA VAL A 65 19.56 0.25 4.20
C VAL A 65 18.96 0.00 2.83
N LEU A 66 17.63 -0.02 2.71
CA LEU A 66 16.93 -0.37 1.48
C LEU A 66 17.20 0.62 0.34
N THR A 67 17.31 1.92 0.62
CA THR A 67 17.60 2.94 -0.39
C THR A 67 18.95 2.78 -1.09
N ARG A 68 19.87 1.99 -0.55
CA ARG A 68 21.14 1.66 -1.23
C ARG A 68 20.98 0.63 -2.34
N TYR A 69 19.94 -0.21 -2.27
CA TYR A 69 19.80 -1.38 -3.11
C TYR A 69 18.56 -1.35 -3.99
N TYR A 70 17.53 -0.61 -3.56
CA TYR A 70 16.25 -0.53 -4.27
C TYR A 70 15.98 0.88 -4.76
N ARG A 71 15.61 0.98 -6.04
CA ARG A 71 15.19 2.27 -6.64
C ARG A 71 13.77 2.65 -6.28
N LEU A 72 12.93 1.67 -6.02
CA LEU A 72 11.55 1.84 -5.62
C LEU A 72 11.30 1.00 -4.37
N ILE A 73 10.78 1.65 -3.34
CA ILE A 73 10.40 1.03 -2.08
C ILE A 73 8.93 1.36 -1.87
N VAL A 74 8.09 0.33 -1.72
CA VAL A 74 6.68 0.48 -1.38
C VAL A 74 6.52 0.15 0.10
N MET A 75 6.07 1.13 0.89
CA MET A 75 5.83 0.95 2.31
C MET A 75 4.33 0.79 2.55
N ASP A 76 3.91 -0.35 3.08
CA ASP A 76 2.55 -0.53 3.59
C ASP A 76 2.50 -0.01 5.03
N SER A 77 1.96 1.17 5.21
CA SER A 77 1.93 1.86 6.51
C SER A 77 0.75 1.43 7.38
N GLY A 78 -0.12 0.55 6.90
CA GLY A 78 -1.34 0.20 7.59
C GLY A 78 -2.28 1.42 7.80
N ASN A 79 -3.22 1.30 8.73
CA ASN A 79 -4.29 2.28 8.93
C ASN A 79 -4.11 3.17 10.17
N THR A 80 -3.02 3.03 10.91
CA THR A 80 -2.83 3.69 12.21
C THR A 80 -2.10 5.02 12.08
N ALA A 81 -2.74 6.02 11.48
CA ALA A 81 -2.14 7.35 11.21
C ALA A 81 -1.63 8.12 12.45
N ARG A 82 -1.89 7.63 13.66
CA ARG A 82 -1.44 8.25 14.92
C ARG A 82 -0.15 7.67 15.47
N SER A 83 0.29 6.49 14.99
CA SER A 83 1.49 5.83 15.49
C SER A 83 2.78 6.58 15.08
N ALA A 84 3.83 6.40 15.86
CA ALA A 84 5.11 7.03 15.59
C ALA A 84 5.77 6.46 14.32
N ASN A 85 5.65 5.15 14.12
CA ASN A 85 6.14 4.44 12.93
C ASN A 85 5.43 4.93 11.67
N TRP A 86 4.08 5.09 11.68
CA TRP A 86 3.35 5.63 10.54
C TRP A 86 3.86 7.04 10.15
N ARG A 87 4.01 7.92 11.14
CA ARG A 87 4.55 9.28 10.90
C ARG A 87 5.95 9.23 10.32
N ARG A 88 6.76 8.27 10.76
CA ARG A 88 8.11 8.11 10.24
C ARG A 88 8.15 7.59 8.82
N MET A 89 7.25 6.65 8.47
CA MET A 89 7.06 6.19 7.09
C MET A 89 6.64 7.34 6.18
N ILE A 90 5.69 8.18 6.60
CA ILE A 90 5.28 9.38 5.85
C ILE A 90 6.45 10.34 5.64
N HIS A 91 7.28 10.54 6.66
CA HIS A 91 8.47 11.39 6.54
C HIS A 91 9.44 10.94 5.43
N HIS A 92 9.58 9.64 5.23
CA HIS A 92 10.42 9.06 4.19
C HIS A 92 9.72 8.89 2.83
N THR A 93 8.43 9.16 2.76
CA THR A 93 7.63 8.96 1.54
C THR A 93 7.85 10.09 0.54
N ASN A 94 8.12 9.74 -0.72
CA ASN A 94 8.18 10.70 -1.82
C ASN A 94 6.85 10.81 -2.56
N GLN A 95 6.07 9.73 -2.63
CA GLN A 95 4.77 9.68 -3.31
C GLN A 95 3.77 8.92 -2.45
N LEU A 96 2.68 9.58 -2.09
CA LEU A 96 1.58 8.95 -1.35
C LEU A 96 0.58 8.30 -2.31
N VAL A 97 0.25 7.04 -2.02
CA VAL A 97 -0.84 6.30 -2.67
C VAL A 97 -1.89 5.97 -1.63
N VAL A 98 -3.14 6.32 -1.88
CA VAL A 98 -4.25 6.09 -0.96
C VAL A 98 -5.26 5.13 -1.59
N PRO A 99 -5.21 3.84 -1.25
CA PRO A 99 -6.20 2.88 -1.71
C PRO A 99 -7.50 3.05 -0.94
N VAL A 100 -8.62 3.12 -1.66
CA VAL A 100 -9.95 3.30 -1.11
C VAL A 100 -10.89 2.28 -1.74
N THR A 101 -11.47 1.42 -0.93
CA THR A 101 -12.64 0.65 -1.38
C THR A 101 -13.84 1.59 -1.48
N ALA A 102 -14.62 1.50 -2.56
CA ALA A 102 -15.77 2.36 -2.83
C ALA A 102 -16.93 2.11 -1.84
N ILE A 103 -16.68 2.43 -0.58
CA ILE A 103 -17.62 2.41 0.56
C ILE A 103 -17.41 3.74 1.30
N GLU A 104 -18.50 4.42 1.65
CA GLU A 104 -18.45 5.78 2.21
C GLU A 104 -17.56 5.89 3.46
N ASP A 105 -17.69 4.96 4.41
CA ASP A 105 -16.88 4.97 5.65
C ASP A 105 -15.37 4.88 5.35
N ARG A 106 -14.98 4.10 4.34
CA ARG A 106 -13.57 3.98 3.91
C ARG A 106 -13.10 5.26 3.23
N ALA A 107 -13.96 5.84 2.40
CA ALA A 107 -13.68 7.11 1.73
C ALA A 107 -13.53 8.25 2.75
N GLU A 108 -14.38 8.29 3.77
CA GLU A 108 -14.29 9.30 4.83
C GLU A 108 -13.00 9.17 5.64
N ALA A 109 -12.61 7.96 6.02
CA ALA A 109 -11.34 7.72 6.71
C ALA A 109 -10.13 8.20 5.89
N ALA A 110 -10.16 7.97 4.57
CA ALA A 110 -9.11 8.44 3.67
C ALA A 110 -9.10 9.98 3.55
N ARG A 111 -10.28 10.63 3.47
CA ARG A 111 -10.38 12.10 3.46
C ARG A 111 -9.79 12.70 4.74
N LEU A 112 -10.15 12.16 5.90
CA LEU A 112 -9.63 12.61 7.19
C LEU A 112 -8.11 12.46 7.28
N THR A 113 -7.56 11.38 6.74
CA THR A 113 -6.10 11.18 6.67
C THR A 113 -5.43 12.26 5.81
N LEU A 114 -5.95 12.53 4.61
CA LEU A 114 -5.42 13.57 3.72
C LEU A 114 -5.54 14.96 4.35
N GLN A 115 -6.67 15.29 4.95
CA GLN A 115 -6.88 16.56 5.66
C GLN A 115 -5.92 16.71 6.84
N THR A 116 -5.67 15.63 7.57
CA THR A 116 -4.71 15.63 8.68
C THR A 116 -3.30 15.92 8.19
N LEU A 117 -2.87 15.31 7.09
CA LEU A 117 -1.58 15.59 6.47
C LEU A 117 -1.50 17.04 5.98
N GLU A 118 -2.55 17.51 5.30
CA GLU A 118 -2.61 18.88 4.81
C GLU A 118 -2.53 19.91 5.93
N SER A 119 -3.19 19.67 7.06
CA SER A 119 -3.17 20.55 8.24
C SER A 119 -1.81 20.65 8.92
N ARG A 120 -0.93 19.66 8.76
CA ARG A 120 0.42 19.70 9.31
C ARG A 120 1.38 20.60 8.55
N GLY A 121 1.06 20.92 7.30
CA GLY A 121 1.90 21.78 6.46
C GLY A 121 3.17 21.09 5.93
N GLY A 122 4.03 21.85 5.26
CA GLY A 122 5.32 21.36 4.75
C GLY A 122 5.20 20.11 3.88
N HIS A 123 6.10 19.17 4.10
CA HIS A 123 6.18 17.90 3.37
C HIS A 123 4.89 17.08 3.42
N ASP A 124 4.23 17.00 4.58
CA ASP A 124 2.99 16.25 4.75
C ASP A 124 1.87 16.82 3.85
N ALA A 125 1.75 18.14 3.81
CA ALA A 125 0.76 18.80 2.96
C ALA A 125 1.07 18.66 1.46
N GLU A 126 2.34 18.66 1.08
CA GLU A 126 2.76 18.38 -0.30
C GLU A 126 2.43 16.95 -0.70
N LEU A 127 2.68 15.97 0.17
CA LEU A 127 2.29 14.58 -0.06
C LEU A 127 0.79 14.42 -0.24
N ALA A 128 -0.02 15.08 0.61
CA ALA A 128 -1.48 15.03 0.52
C ALA A 128 -1.97 15.58 -0.82
N ARG A 129 -1.51 16.77 -1.22
CA ARG A 129 -1.91 17.40 -2.50
C ARG A 129 -1.43 16.62 -3.72
N ASN A 130 -0.25 15.99 -3.64
CA ASN A 130 0.32 15.17 -4.71
C ASN A 130 -0.09 13.70 -4.64
N ALA A 131 -0.97 13.31 -3.73
CA ALA A 131 -1.42 11.94 -3.58
C ALA A 131 -2.09 11.40 -4.85
N VAL A 132 -1.98 10.09 -5.04
CA VAL A 132 -2.76 9.32 -6.00
C VAL A 132 -3.78 8.49 -5.23
N VAL A 133 -5.06 8.77 -5.39
CA VAL A 133 -6.14 7.98 -4.79
C VAL A 133 -6.58 6.90 -5.77
N ILE A 134 -6.61 5.67 -5.31
CA ILE A 134 -7.06 4.51 -6.10
C ILE A 134 -8.38 4.01 -5.53
N VAL A 135 -9.48 4.26 -6.25
CA VAL A 135 -10.83 3.88 -5.81
C VAL A 135 -11.22 2.56 -6.47
N SER A 136 -11.30 1.50 -5.69
CA SER A 136 -11.71 0.17 -6.16
C SER A 136 -13.22 -0.02 -5.99
N GLU A 137 -13.89 -0.43 -7.08
CA GLU A 137 -15.29 -0.84 -7.02
C GLU A 137 -15.42 -2.03 -6.06
N SER A 138 -16.28 -1.90 -5.04
CA SER A 138 -16.54 -2.96 -4.09
C SER A 138 -17.89 -3.61 -4.40
N THR A 139 -17.87 -4.93 -4.44
CA THR A 139 -19.11 -5.71 -4.35
C THR A 139 -18.94 -6.69 -3.21
N ASP A 140 -19.91 -6.74 -2.32
CA ASP A 140 -19.95 -7.79 -1.30
C ASP A 140 -19.94 -9.14 -2.02
N ALA A 141 -18.90 -9.92 -1.83
CA ALA A 141 -18.73 -11.23 -2.49
C ALA A 141 -19.87 -12.22 -2.17
N LYS A 142 -20.69 -11.93 -1.16
CA LYS A 142 -21.87 -12.71 -0.77
C LYS A 142 -23.15 -12.29 -1.50
N ARG A 143 -23.14 -11.18 -2.23
CA ARG A 143 -24.32 -10.73 -2.99
C ARG A 143 -24.29 -11.26 -4.40
N SER A 144 -25.38 -11.86 -4.81
CA SER A 144 -25.62 -12.20 -6.22
C SER A 144 -25.41 -10.97 -7.09
N MET A 145 -24.45 -11.05 -8.02
CA MET A 145 -24.08 -9.96 -8.93
C MET A 145 -25.20 -9.71 -9.95
N SER A 146 -26.24 -9.01 -9.53
CA SER A 146 -27.23 -8.49 -10.49
C SER A 146 -26.65 -7.29 -11.26
N GLY A 147 -27.11 -7.06 -12.48
CA GLY A 147 -26.70 -5.89 -13.27
C GLY A 147 -26.91 -4.56 -12.54
N ASP A 148 -27.96 -4.48 -11.72
CA ASP A 148 -28.25 -3.29 -10.91
C ASP A 148 -27.27 -3.11 -9.75
N ALA A 149 -26.77 -4.19 -9.13
CA ALA A 149 -25.75 -4.10 -8.08
C ALA A 149 -24.43 -3.60 -8.65
N LEU A 150 -24.04 -4.09 -9.82
CA LEU A 150 -22.84 -3.64 -10.51
C LEU A 150 -22.93 -2.16 -10.92
N LYS A 151 -24.10 -1.73 -11.41
CA LYS A 151 -24.33 -0.32 -11.74
C LYS A 151 -24.20 0.56 -10.50
N ARG A 152 -24.84 0.21 -9.38
CA ARG A 152 -24.73 0.96 -8.12
C ARG A 152 -23.28 1.03 -7.63
N ALA A 153 -22.51 -0.06 -7.69
CA ALA A 153 -21.11 -0.06 -7.32
C ALA A 153 -20.26 0.89 -8.18
N LYS A 154 -20.54 0.95 -9.49
CA LYS A 154 -19.88 1.88 -10.41
C LYS A 154 -20.25 3.33 -10.11
N ASP A 155 -21.49 3.61 -9.84
CA ASP A 155 -21.98 4.98 -9.56
C ASP A 155 -21.42 5.46 -8.22
N GLU A 156 -21.36 4.58 -7.22
CA GLU A 156 -20.73 4.88 -5.93
C GLU A 156 -19.23 5.15 -6.06
N ALA A 157 -18.51 4.28 -6.78
CA ALA A 157 -17.08 4.48 -7.03
C ALA A 157 -16.80 5.78 -7.79
N ARG A 158 -17.69 6.17 -8.71
CA ARG A 158 -17.61 7.46 -9.42
C ARG A 158 -17.80 8.62 -8.45
N ARG A 159 -18.86 8.60 -7.66
CA ARG A 159 -19.18 9.63 -6.68
C ARG A 159 -18.04 9.85 -5.69
N ILE A 160 -17.48 8.77 -5.16
CA ILE A 160 -16.33 8.82 -4.24
C ILE A 160 -15.09 9.39 -4.95
N ALA A 161 -14.80 8.96 -6.17
CA ALA A 161 -13.67 9.46 -6.95
C ALA A 161 -13.80 10.95 -7.25
N ASP A 162 -14.99 11.40 -7.65
CA ASP A 162 -15.28 12.82 -7.92
C ASP A 162 -15.08 13.68 -6.67
N GLY A 163 -15.37 13.13 -5.48
CA GLY A 163 -15.14 13.79 -4.19
C GLY A 163 -13.65 13.96 -3.83
N PHE A 164 -12.76 13.11 -4.32
CA PHE A 164 -11.32 13.26 -4.12
C PHE A 164 -10.63 14.15 -5.16
N ALA A 165 -11.15 14.19 -6.38
CA ALA A 165 -10.49 14.82 -7.52
C ALA A 165 -10.05 16.29 -7.30
N PRO A 166 -10.78 17.17 -6.57
CA PRO A 166 -10.34 18.53 -6.31
C PRO A 166 -9.16 18.66 -5.33
N HIS A 167 -8.86 17.62 -4.57
CA HIS A 167 -7.95 17.68 -3.40
C HIS A 167 -6.62 16.96 -3.61
N VAL A 168 -6.52 16.15 -4.66
CA VAL A 168 -5.34 15.29 -4.90
C VAL A 168 -4.89 15.40 -6.37
N ARG A 169 -3.66 15.01 -6.64
CA ARG A 169 -3.08 15.10 -7.98
C ARG A 169 -3.76 14.20 -9.00
N ALA A 170 -4.16 13.01 -8.59
CA ALA A 170 -4.83 12.05 -9.48
C ALA A 170 -5.77 11.12 -8.71
N VAL A 171 -6.85 10.74 -9.37
CA VAL A 171 -7.76 9.69 -8.91
C VAL A 171 -7.92 8.66 -10.02
N VAL A 172 -7.71 7.39 -9.69
CA VAL A 172 -7.87 6.28 -10.62
C VAL A 172 -8.92 5.31 -10.07
N ARG A 173 -9.88 4.92 -10.90
CA ARG A 173 -10.89 3.93 -10.53
C ARG A 173 -10.49 2.56 -11.06
N ILE A 174 -10.55 1.56 -10.19
CA ILE A 174 -10.33 0.17 -10.54
C ILE A 174 -11.71 -0.51 -10.61
N PRO A 175 -12.11 -1.05 -11.77
CA PRO A 175 -13.38 -1.74 -11.90
C PRO A 175 -13.38 -3.03 -11.07
N TYR A 176 -14.57 -3.47 -10.68
CA TYR A 176 -14.71 -4.78 -10.05
C TYR A 176 -14.18 -5.88 -10.98
N ASP A 177 -13.38 -6.75 -10.39
CA ASP A 177 -12.84 -7.93 -11.06
C ASP A 177 -12.84 -9.11 -10.08
N PRO A 178 -13.49 -10.24 -10.43
CA PRO A 178 -13.48 -11.43 -9.57
C PRO A 178 -12.08 -11.93 -9.22
N ALA A 179 -11.09 -11.73 -10.09
CA ALA A 179 -9.71 -12.13 -9.86
C ALA A 179 -9.02 -11.31 -8.76
N LEU A 180 -9.57 -10.16 -8.36
CA LEU A 180 -9.08 -9.39 -7.20
C LEU A 180 -9.63 -9.92 -5.86
N VAL A 181 -10.62 -10.82 -5.89
CA VAL A 181 -11.32 -11.29 -4.69
C VAL A 181 -11.04 -12.77 -4.43
N ASN A 182 -10.82 -13.55 -5.49
CA ASN A 182 -10.72 -15.01 -5.41
C ASN A 182 -9.26 -15.48 -5.63
N GLY A 183 -8.56 -15.77 -4.54
CA GLY A 183 -7.21 -16.33 -4.58
C GLY A 183 -6.09 -15.32 -4.78
N PRO A 184 -4.87 -15.76 -5.09
CA PRO A 184 -3.74 -14.88 -5.32
C PRO A 184 -3.98 -13.94 -6.50
N ILE A 185 -3.71 -12.66 -6.32
CA ILE A 185 -3.85 -11.67 -7.40
C ILE A 185 -2.73 -11.90 -8.42
N ARG A 186 -3.13 -12.17 -9.66
CA ARG A 186 -2.22 -12.35 -10.79
C ARG A 186 -2.63 -11.43 -11.92
N TYR A 187 -1.68 -10.69 -12.46
CA TYR A 187 -1.95 -9.70 -13.50
C TYR A 187 -2.58 -10.31 -14.77
N ASP A 188 -2.12 -11.48 -15.16
CA ASP A 188 -2.64 -12.22 -16.32
C ASP A 188 -4.07 -12.76 -16.15
N ALA A 189 -4.52 -12.92 -14.90
CA ALA A 189 -5.89 -13.34 -14.58
C ALA A 189 -6.89 -12.18 -14.55
N LEU A 190 -6.42 -10.94 -14.52
CA LEU A 190 -7.28 -9.76 -14.51
C LEU A 190 -7.95 -9.52 -15.87
N GLN A 191 -9.19 -9.02 -15.84
CA GLN A 191 -9.86 -8.56 -17.04
C GLN A 191 -9.07 -7.41 -17.73
N PRO A 192 -9.13 -7.29 -19.07
CA PRO A 192 -8.39 -6.23 -19.78
C PRO A 192 -8.70 -4.81 -19.33
N ALA A 193 -9.91 -4.54 -18.86
CA ALA A 193 -10.27 -3.24 -18.30
C ALA A 193 -9.55 -2.97 -16.98
N THR A 194 -9.45 -3.98 -16.12
CA THR A 194 -8.78 -3.93 -14.83
C THR A 194 -7.27 -3.79 -15.02
N GLN A 195 -6.67 -4.54 -15.95
CA GLN A 195 -5.26 -4.39 -16.31
C GLN A 195 -4.94 -2.96 -16.74
N ARG A 196 -5.75 -2.37 -17.65
CA ARG A 196 -5.56 -0.98 -18.07
C ARG A 196 -5.72 0.02 -16.93
N ALA A 197 -6.65 -0.21 -16.03
CA ALA A 197 -6.85 0.66 -14.87
C ALA A 197 -5.65 0.64 -13.92
N TRP A 198 -5.08 -0.53 -13.65
CA TRP A 198 -3.87 -0.66 -12.84
C TRP A 198 -2.65 -0.05 -13.52
N LEU A 199 -2.50 -0.19 -14.84
CA LEU A 199 -1.44 0.50 -15.60
C LEU A 199 -1.61 2.03 -15.53
N ALA A 200 -2.84 2.53 -15.60
CA ALA A 200 -3.11 3.95 -15.42
C ALA A 200 -2.75 4.43 -14.01
N ALA A 201 -3.06 3.63 -12.99
CA ALA A 201 -2.67 3.93 -11.60
C ALA A 201 -1.14 3.97 -11.47
N ALA A 202 -0.43 2.96 -11.96
CA ALA A 202 1.03 2.93 -11.94
C ALA A 202 1.64 4.14 -12.68
N ALA A 203 1.10 4.50 -13.85
CA ALA A 203 1.53 5.69 -14.58
C ALA A 203 1.26 6.99 -13.82
N ALA A 204 0.12 7.08 -13.11
CA ALA A 204 -0.18 8.22 -12.26
C ALA A 204 0.80 8.34 -11.09
N VAL A 205 1.16 7.21 -10.46
CA VAL A 205 2.16 7.18 -9.38
C VAL A 205 3.53 7.59 -9.92
N ALA A 206 3.98 7.00 -11.04
CA ALA A 206 5.28 7.28 -11.63
C ALA A 206 5.50 8.75 -12.04
N LYS A 207 4.46 9.50 -12.31
CA LYS A 207 4.54 10.95 -12.60
C LYS A 207 4.85 11.81 -11.37
N GLY A 208 4.87 11.23 -10.18
CA GLY A 208 5.15 11.93 -8.93
C GLY A 208 6.61 11.83 -8.48
N PHE A 209 7.43 11.10 -9.22
CA PHE A 209 8.88 10.95 -8.96
C PHE A 209 9.72 11.92 -9.78
#